data_25904916bebe12b2667d6ed7e36cee98
#
_entry.id   25904916bebe12b2667d6ed7e36cee98
#
_cell.length_a   1.000
_cell.length_b   1.000
_cell.length_c   1.000
_cell.angle_alpha   90.00
_cell.angle_beta   90.00
_cell.angle_gamma   90.00
#
_symmetry.space_group_name_H-M   'P 1'
#
loop_
_entity.id
_entity.type
_entity.pdbx_description
1 polymer ?
#
loop_
_entity_poly.entity_id
_entity_poly.type
_entity_poly.pdbx_seq_one_letter_code
_entity_poly.pdbx_strand_id
1 'polypeptide(L)'
;MKQYVVDAFTDKVFAGNPAAVCVMDKWLADRTMQNIAIENNLSETAFAVKEGSAYHLRWFTPGGEVELCGHATLATAYVITRFVEPELKTVAFDTLSGRLTVEKLDDLLKMDFPSFQLKAVPVTEQMIEALGVKPTSAKRTCTSAFLQAGKTAFYISN
;
A
#
# COMPACT_ATOMS: atom_id res chain seq x y z
N MET A 1 -3.80 -21.03 -5.87
CA MET A 1 -3.52 -19.58 -5.72
C MET A 1 -3.33 -18.98 -7.10
N LYS A 2 -3.96 -17.86 -7.40
CA LYS A 2 -3.69 -17.02 -8.58
C LYS A 2 -2.97 -15.77 -8.12
N GLN A 3 -1.99 -15.30 -8.90
CA GLN A 3 -1.30 -14.04 -8.69
C GLN A 3 -1.59 -13.11 -9.85
N TYR A 4 -1.83 -11.85 -9.54
CA TYR A 4 -2.01 -10.76 -10.48
C TYR A 4 -0.94 -9.70 -10.24
N VAL A 5 -0.53 -8.98 -11.27
CA VAL A 5 0.27 -7.77 -11.14
C VAL A 5 -0.60 -6.61 -11.62
N VAL A 6 -0.75 -5.60 -10.77
CA VAL A 6 -1.63 -4.44 -11.03
C VAL A 6 -0.86 -3.16 -10.82
N ASP A 7 -0.88 -2.30 -11.82
CA ASP A 7 -0.34 -0.94 -11.72
C ASP A 7 -1.39 -0.01 -11.10
N ALA A 8 -1.19 0.39 -9.83
CA ALA A 8 -2.08 1.32 -9.15
C ALA A 8 -1.82 2.77 -9.57
N PHE A 9 -2.83 3.65 -9.39
CA PHE A 9 -2.80 5.09 -9.69
C PHE A 9 -2.65 5.45 -11.17
N THR A 10 -3.03 4.57 -12.07
CA THR A 10 -2.93 4.79 -13.51
C THR A 10 -4.03 4.06 -14.28
N ASP A 11 -4.33 4.53 -15.46
CA ASP A 11 -5.14 3.86 -16.50
C ASP A 11 -4.27 3.28 -17.64
N LYS A 12 -2.93 3.43 -17.54
CA LYS A 12 -1.98 3.03 -18.58
C LYS A 12 -1.07 1.91 -18.09
N VAL A 13 -0.87 0.90 -18.91
CA VAL A 13 0.09 -0.18 -18.68
C VAL A 13 1.52 0.39 -18.61
N PHE A 14 2.35 -0.17 -17.74
CA PHE A 14 3.73 0.26 -17.48
C PHE A 14 3.86 1.67 -16.89
N ALA A 15 2.80 2.17 -16.28
CA ALA A 15 2.81 3.42 -15.53
C ALA A 15 2.31 3.15 -14.09
N GLY A 16 2.33 4.15 -13.22
CA GLY A 16 1.83 3.99 -11.86
C GLY A 16 2.77 3.26 -10.91
N ASN A 17 2.19 2.56 -9.92
CA ASN A 17 2.94 1.81 -8.92
C ASN A 17 2.48 0.34 -8.92
N PRO A 18 3.33 -0.61 -9.35
CA PRO A 18 2.96 -2.00 -9.46
C PRO A 18 2.91 -2.69 -8.09
N ALA A 19 1.90 -3.52 -7.90
CA ALA A 19 1.80 -4.45 -6.77
C ALA A 19 1.42 -5.85 -7.27
N ALA A 20 2.03 -6.88 -6.68
CA ALA A 20 1.54 -8.23 -6.85
C ALA A 20 0.38 -8.48 -5.87
N VAL A 21 -0.65 -9.19 -6.33
CA VAL A 21 -1.85 -9.49 -5.56
C VAL A 21 -2.13 -10.98 -5.63
N CYS A 22 -2.16 -11.63 -4.48
CA CYS A 22 -2.50 -13.04 -4.29
C CYS A 22 -3.81 -13.17 -3.51
N VAL A 23 -4.90 -13.57 -4.17
CA VAL A 23 -6.15 -13.90 -3.48
C VAL A 23 -6.18 -15.40 -3.25
N MET A 24 -6.40 -15.81 -2.00
CA MET A 24 -6.21 -17.17 -1.53
C MET A 24 -7.42 -17.65 -0.72
N ASP A 25 -7.63 -18.98 -0.69
CA ASP A 25 -8.66 -19.62 0.14
C ASP A 25 -8.21 -19.80 1.60
N LYS A 26 -6.90 -19.87 1.83
CA LYS A 26 -6.28 -20.03 3.16
C LYS A 26 -4.88 -19.45 3.17
N TRP A 27 -4.43 -19.07 4.35
CA TRP A 27 -3.09 -18.53 4.58
C TRP A 27 -2.00 -19.54 4.24
N LEU A 28 -0.95 -19.04 3.61
CA LEU A 28 0.35 -19.72 3.52
C LEU A 28 1.15 -19.42 4.79
N ALA A 29 2.21 -20.21 5.01
CA ALA A 29 3.18 -19.88 6.04
C ALA A 29 3.85 -18.50 5.73
N ASP A 30 4.11 -17.70 6.77
CA ASP A 30 4.70 -16.36 6.61
C ASP A 30 6.00 -16.39 5.81
N ARG A 31 6.85 -17.38 6.06
CA ARG A 31 8.08 -17.57 5.29
C ARG A 31 7.82 -17.80 3.79
N THR A 32 6.73 -18.46 3.43
CA THR A 32 6.38 -18.68 2.02
C THR A 32 5.90 -17.39 1.38
N MET A 33 5.06 -16.62 2.07
CA MET A 33 4.60 -15.31 1.60
C MET A 33 5.78 -14.34 1.45
N GLN A 34 6.70 -14.33 2.40
CA GLN A 34 7.92 -13.53 2.33
C GLN A 34 8.80 -13.92 1.13
N ASN A 35 8.99 -15.21 0.89
CA ASN A 35 9.78 -15.69 -0.25
C ASN A 35 9.13 -15.28 -1.60
N ILE A 36 7.79 -15.36 -1.70
CA ILE A 36 7.06 -14.88 -2.88
C ILE A 36 7.26 -13.39 -3.09
N ALA A 37 7.23 -12.57 -2.03
CA ALA A 37 7.48 -11.14 -2.13
C ALA A 37 8.92 -10.82 -2.57
N ILE A 38 9.90 -11.56 -2.09
CA ILE A 38 11.30 -11.46 -2.53
C ILE A 38 11.43 -11.83 -4.02
N GLU A 39 10.82 -12.92 -4.44
CA GLU A 39 10.85 -13.41 -5.82
C GLU A 39 10.17 -12.42 -6.78
N ASN A 40 9.02 -11.85 -6.39
CA ASN A 40 8.32 -10.83 -7.18
C ASN A 40 9.15 -9.55 -7.35
N ASN A 41 9.97 -9.22 -6.36
CA ASN A 41 10.85 -8.03 -6.34
C ASN A 41 10.10 -6.73 -6.70
N LEU A 42 8.85 -6.61 -6.27
CA LEU A 42 8.04 -5.40 -6.34
C LEU A 42 8.07 -4.68 -4.99
N SER A 43 7.60 -3.42 -4.97
CA SER A 43 7.50 -2.67 -3.70
C SER A 43 6.76 -3.49 -2.66
N GLU A 44 5.57 -4.01 -3.02
CA GLU A 44 4.78 -4.88 -2.16
C GLU A 44 4.09 -6.00 -2.95
N THR A 45 3.94 -7.14 -2.24
CA THR A 45 3.04 -8.23 -2.60
C THR A 45 1.94 -8.30 -1.56
N ALA A 46 0.70 -8.17 -2.00
CA ALA A 46 -0.49 -8.28 -1.18
C ALA A 46 -1.02 -9.71 -1.15
N PHE A 47 -1.34 -10.21 0.03
CA PHE A 47 -1.98 -11.50 0.25
C PHE A 47 -3.33 -11.28 0.92
N ALA A 48 -4.41 -11.75 0.29
CA ALA A 48 -5.77 -11.59 0.78
C ALA A 48 -6.46 -12.93 0.94
N VAL A 49 -7.10 -13.14 2.08
CA VAL A 49 -7.94 -14.30 2.39
C VAL A 49 -9.32 -13.81 2.79
N LYS A 50 -10.38 -14.38 2.20
CA LYS A 50 -11.76 -14.02 2.55
C LYS A 50 -12.13 -14.61 3.90
N GLU A 51 -12.59 -13.76 4.82
CA GLU A 51 -13.05 -14.13 6.15
C GLU A 51 -14.44 -13.49 6.39
N GLY A 52 -15.49 -14.30 6.25
CA GLY A 52 -16.87 -13.81 6.34
C GLY A 52 -17.22 -12.82 5.23
N SER A 53 -17.57 -11.58 5.60
CA SER A 53 -17.93 -10.50 4.67
C SER A 53 -16.76 -9.59 4.29
N ALA A 54 -15.58 -9.80 4.86
CA ALA A 54 -14.38 -9.00 4.62
C ALA A 54 -13.24 -9.88 4.11
N TYR A 55 -12.17 -9.23 3.68
CA TYR A 55 -10.91 -9.88 3.37
C TYR A 55 -9.88 -9.49 4.44
N HIS A 56 -9.21 -10.49 5.02
CA HIS A 56 -8.01 -10.21 5.80
C HIS A 56 -6.86 -9.98 4.81
N LEU A 57 -6.16 -8.85 4.93
CA LEU A 57 -5.16 -8.38 3.97
C LEU A 57 -3.83 -8.11 4.66
N ARG A 58 -2.76 -8.66 4.08
CA ARG A 58 -1.38 -8.50 4.54
C ARG A 58 -0.49 -8.11 3.37
N TRP A 59 0.51 -7.28 3.63
CA TRP A 59 1.46 -6.82 2.61
C TRP A 59 2.88 -7.16 2.99
N PHE A 60 3.61 -7.69 2.04
CA PHE A 60 5.02 -8.04 2.19
C PHE A 60 5.86 -7.29 1.18
N THR A 61 6.89 -6.60 1.65
CA THR A 61 7.99 -6.09 0.84
C THR A 61 9.06 -7.18 0.72
N PRO A 62 10.08 -7.06 -0.14
CA PRO A 62 11.26 -7.92 -0.09
C PRO A 62 11.97 -7.92 1.27
N GLY A 63 11.83 -6.86 2.06
CA GLY A 63 12.44 -6.70 3.39
C GLY A 63 11.60 -7.22 4.56
N GLY A 64 10.32 -7.48 4.39
CA GLY A 64 9.43 -7.93 5.47
C GLY A 64 7.98 -7.50 5.30
N GLU A 65 7.13 -7.91 6.25
CA GLU A 65 5.74 -7.50 6.32
C GLU A 65 5.62 -6.03 6.75
N VAL A 66 4.66 -5.31 6.18
CA VAL A 66 4.35 -3.92 6.51
C VAL A 66 2.91 -3.78 7.00
N GLU A 67 2.68 -2.82 7.90
CA GLU A 67 1.39 -2.66 8.57
C GLU A 67 0.34 -1.94 7.73
N LEU A 68 0.76 -1.13 6.76
CA LEU A 68 -0.13 -0.31 5.96
C LEU A 68 0.44 -0.05 4.57
N CYS A 69 -0.37 -0.31 3.53
CA CYS A 69 0.02 -0.03 2.14
C CYS A 69 -1.18 0.41 1.29
N GLY A 70 -1.15 1.63 0.77
CA GLY A 70 -2.26 2.20 0.00
C GLY A 70 -2.41 1.61 -1.39
N HIS A 71 -1.36 1.64 -2.21
CA HIS A 71 -1.45 1.22 -3.60
C HIS A 71 -1.75 -0.29 -3.74
N ALA A 72 -1.13 -1.14 -2.90
CA ALA A 72 -1.40 -2.57 -2.92
C ALA A 72 -2.80 -2.92 -2.40
N THR A 73 -3.40 -2.10 -1.51
CA THR A 73 -4.81 -2.22 -1.13
C THR A 73 -5.75 -1.91 -2.29
N LEU A 74 -5.50 -0.82 -3.02
CA LEU A 74 -6.27 -0.48 -4.22
C LEU A 74 -6.13 -1.55 -5.30
N ALA A 75 -4.91 -2.04 -5.54
CA ALA A 75 -4.65 -3.14 -6.46
C ALA A 75 -5.42 -4.41 -6.06
N THR A 76 -5.46 -4.73 -4.75
CA THR A 76 -6.21 -5.90 -4.24
C THR A 76 -7.72 -5.71 -4.42
N ALA A 77 -8.25 -4.52 -4.13
CA ALA A 77 -9.66 -4.20 -4.36
C ALA A 77 -10.03 -4.31 -5.86
N TYR A 78 -9.15 -3.84 -6.75
CA TYR A 78 -9.33 -4.00 -8.19
C TYR A 78 -9.42 -5.47 -8.59
N VAL A 79 -8.49 -6.31 -8.12
CA VAL A 79 -8.51 -7.76 -8.43
C VAL A 79 -9.80 -8.40 -7.91
N ILE A 80 -10.21 -8.10 -6.69
CA ILE A 80 -11.43 -8.67 -6.11
C ILE A 80 -12.66 -8.24 -6.90
N THR A 81 -12.82 -6.95 -7.14
CA THR A 81 -14.02 -6.42 -7.82
C THR A 81 -14.03 -6.64 -9.33
N ARG A 82 -12.94 -7.12 -9.92
CA ARG A 82 -12.87 -7.40 -11.37
C ARG A 82 -12.88 -8.88 -11.68
N PHE A 83 -12.23 -9.72 -10.86
CA PHE A 83 -11.94 -11.10 -11.21
C PHE A 83 -12.45 -12.14 -10.20
N VAL A 84 -12.75 -11.73 -8.95
CA VAL A 84 -13.13 -12.66 -7.87
C VAL A 84 -14.62 -12.50 -7.54
N GLU A 85 -15.05 -11.30 -7.22
CA GLU A 85 -16.44 -10.95 -6.87
C GLU A 85 -16.85 -9.65 -7.58
N PRO A 86 -17.20 -9.71 -8.89
CA PRO A 86 -17.49 -8.52 -9.69
C PRO A 86 -18.70 -7.70 -9.20
N GLU A 87 -19.63 -8.34 -8.49
CA GLU A 87 -20.85 -7.70 -7.95
C GLU A 87 -20.58 -6.82 -6.74
N LEU A 88 -19.42 -6.96 -6.09
CA LEU A 88 -19.09 -6.16 -4.93
C LEU A 88 -18.87 -4.70 -5.35
N LYS A 89 -19.62 -3.79 -4.70
CA LYS A 89 -19.42 -2.35 -4.82
C LYS A 89 -18.44 -1.80 -3.77
N THR A 90 -18.27 -2.53 -2.69
CA THR A 90 -17.38 -2.13 -1.58
C THR A 90 -16.64 -3.35 -1.08
N VAL A 91 -15.35 -3.24 -0.92
CA VAL A 91 -14.49 -4.26 -0.32
C VAL A 91 -13.98 -3.75 1.03
N ALA A 92 -14.23 -4.53 2.07
CA ALA A 92 -13.68 -4.28 3.40
C ALA A 92 -12.46 -5.16 3.62
N PHE A 93 -11.39 -4.57 4.14
CA PHE A 93 -10.16 -5.25 4.48
C PHE A 93 -9.88 -5.12 5.98
N ASP A 94 -9.68 -6.24 6.65
CA ASP A 94 -9.15 -6.29 8.00
C ASP A 94 -7.62 -6.41 7.91
N THR A 95 -6.91 -5.47 8.54
CA THR A 95 -5.45 -5.33 8.44
C THR A 95 -4.83 -5.11 9.81
N LEU A 96 -3.50 -5.16 9.92
CA LEU A 96 -2.79 -4.81 11.15
C LEU A 96 -3.02 -3.36 11.60
N SER A 97 -3.31 -2.45 10.66
CA SER A 97 -3.64 -1.04 10.93
C SER A 97 -5.14 -0.77 11.11
N GLY A 98 -5.96 -1.83 11.28
CA GLY A 98 -7.40 -1.74 11.40
C GLY A 98 -8.12 -1.98 10.08
N ARG A 99 -9.42 -1.63 10.05
CA ARG A 99 -10.27 -1.86 8.90
C ARG A 99 -10.11 -0.75 7.87
N LEU A 100 -9.82 -1.15 6.62
CA LEU A 100 -9.82 -0.28 5.45
C LEU A 100 -11.02 -0.63 4.57
N THR A 101 -11.56 0.37 3.87
CA THR A 101 -12.69 0.19 2.96
C THR A 101 -12.38 0.81 1.61
N VAL A 102 -12.64 0.06 0.54
CA VAL A 102 -12.50 0.54 -0.83
C VAL A 102 -13.85 0.45 -1.53
N GLU A 103 -14.33 1.56 -2.03
CA GLU A 103 -15.58 1.70 -2.76
C GLU A 103 -15.29 1.76 -4.27
N LYS A 104 -16.04 0.98 -5.05
CA LYS A 104 -16.00 1.01 -6.51
C LYS A 104 -16.98 2.07 -7.01
N LEU A 105 -16.45 3.10 -7.66
CA LEU A 105 -17.18 4.20 -8.29
C LEU A 105 -16.97 4.14 -9.80
N ASP A 106 -17.83 3.47 -10.52
CA ASP A 106 -17.70 3.19 -11.96
C ASP A 106 -16.33 2.58 -12.29
N ASP A 107 -15.44 3.32 -12.96
CA ASP A 107 -14.09 2.90 -13.34
C ASP A 107 -13.01 3.29 -12.29
N LEU A 108 -13.41 3.94 -11.21
CA LEU A 108 -12.51 4.38 -10.15
C LEU A 108 -12.69 3.57 -8.87
N LEU A 109 -11.63 3.52 -8.09
CA LEU A 109 -11.65 2.99 -6.73
C LEU A 109 -11.35 4.11 -5.73
N LYS A 110 -12.25 4.32 -4.78
CA LYS A 110 -12.10 5.27 -3.69
C LYS A 110 -11.77 4.52 -2.41
N MET A 111 -10.64 4.86 -1.82
CA MET A 111 -10.24 4.30 -0.52
C MET A 111 -10.29 5.38 0.54
N ASP A 112 -10.88 5.03 1.68
CA ASP A 112 -10.75 5.81 2.91
C ASP A 112 -9.51 5.32 3.67
N PHE A 113 -8.60 6.26 3.97
CA PHE A 113 -7.30 5.96 4.54
C PHE A 113 -7.10 6.67 5.87
N PRO A 114 -6.52 6.03 6.91
CA PRO A 114 -6.32 6.67 8.18
C PRO A 114 -5.47 7.92 8.07
N SER A 115 -5.93 9.00 8.67
CA SER A 115 -5.22 10.28 8.72
C SER A 115 -4.29 10.32 9.93
N PHE A 116 -3.02 10.59 9.71
CA PHE A 116 -2.04 10.78 10.77
C PHE A 116 -1.86 12.25 11.09
N GLN A 117 -1.79 12.59 12.38
CA GLN A 117 -1.42 13.94 12.79
C GLN A 117 0.06 14.19 12.51
N LEU A 118 0.32 15.20 11.69
CA LEU A 118 1.67 15.65 11.37
C LEU A 118 2.15 16.66 12.41
N LYS A 119 3.28 16.38 13.06
CA LYS A 119 3.97 17.33 13.94
C LYS A 119 5.10 18.00 13.20
N ALA A 120 5.18 19.32 13.23
CA ALA A 120 6.31 20.05 12.69
C ALA A 120 7.57 19.70 13.50
N VAL A 121 8.68 19.48 12.80
CA VAL A 121 9.99 19.21 13.40
C VAL A 121 11.04 20.12 12.75
N PRO A 122 12.15 20.41 13.45
CA PRO A 122 13.26 21.14 12.84
C PRO A 122 13.86 20.38 11.65
N VAL A 123 14.25 21.13 10.63
CA VAL A 123 15.08 20.57 9.54
C VAL A 123 16.47 20.32 10.08
N THR A 124 16.97 19.07 9.97
CA THR A 124 18.31 18.67 10.44
C THR A 124 19.31 18.62 9.30
N GLU A 125 20.59 18.67 9.63
CA GLU A 125 21.68 18.50 8.64
C GLU A 125 21.62 17.14 7.95
N GLN A 126 21.26 16.08 8.68
CA GLN A 126 21.05 14.74 8.11
C GLN A 126 19.96 14.72 7.03
N MET A 127 18.85 15.49 7.23
CA MET A 127 17.80 15.62 6.22
C MET A 127 18.31 16.34 4.96
N ILE A 128 19.14 17.36 5.14
CA ILE A 128 19.74 18.13 4.04
C ILE A 128 20.70 17.23 3.26
N GLU A 129 21.55 16.50 3.95
CA GLU A 129 22.53 15.58 3.35
C GLU A 129 21.83 14.46 2.56
N ALA A 130 20.82 13.83 3.15
CA ALA A 130 20.07 12.74 2.51
C ALA A 130 19.33 13.18 1.24
N LEU A 131 18.82 14.42 1.20
CA LEU A 131 18.08 14.95 0.05
C LEU A 131 18.97 15.68 -0.97
N GLY A 132 20.19 16.06 -0.60
CA GLY A 132 21.04 16.95 -1.41
C GLY A 132 20.48 18.37 -1.60
N VAL A 133 19.42 18.72 -0.86
CA VAL A 133 18.74 20.04 -0.92
C VAL A 133 18.14 20.39 0.44
N LYS A 134 18.20 21.67 0.81
CA LYS A 134 17.61 22.15 2.08
C LYS A 134 16.10 22.19 2.01
N PRO A 135 15.36 21.38 2.81
CA PRO A 135 13.91 21.46 2.91
C PRO A 135 13.44 22.79 3.47
N THR A 136 12.29 23.28 3.00
CA THR A 136 11.62 24.47 3.54
C THR A 136 10.81 24.16 4.79
N SER A 137 10.38 22.91 4.94
CA SER A 137 9.69 22.42 6.13
C SER A 137 9.89 20.91 6.30
N ALA A 138 9.82 20.46 7.55
CA ALA A 138 9.78 19.04 7.90
C ALA A 138 8.62 18.77 8.87
N LYS A 139 7.92 17.68 8.64
CA LYS A 139 6.84 17.19 9.50
C LYS A 139 7.03 15.70 9.75
N ARG A 140 6.60 15.21 10.89
CA ARG A 140 6.75 13.82 11.28
C ARG A 140 5.44 13.24 11.79
N THR A 141 5.18 11.96 11.45
CA THR A 141 4.27 11.06 12.16
C THR A 141 5.06 10.19 13.14
N CYS A 142 4.43 9.20 13.74
CA CYS A 142 5.12 8.18 14.56
C CYS A 142 6.10 7.32 13.73
N THR A 143 5.81 7.09 12.44
CA THR A 143 6.56 6.15 11.58
C THR A 143 7.22 6.79 10.36
N SER A 144 6.93 8.04 10.03
CA SER A 144 7.31 8.62 8.76
C SER A 144 7.67 10.10 8.86
N ALA A 145 8.53 10.55 7.97
CA ALA A 145 8.87 11.97 7.80
C ALA A 145 8.42 12.49 6.44
N PHE A 146 7.90 13.71 6.42
CA PHE A 146 7.54 14.46 5.21
C PHE A 146 8.42 15.69 5.13
N LEU A 147 9.18 15.80 4.05
CA LEU A 147 10.09 16.90 3.80
C LEU A 147 9.61 17.64 2.56
N GLN A 148 9.58 18.97 2.61
CA GLN A 148 9.20 19.81 1.49
C GLN A 148 10.34 20.73 1.09
N ALA A 149 10.67 20.71 -0.20
CA ALA A 149 11.61 21.64 -0.79
C ALA A 149 10.98 22.28 -2.04
N GLY A 150 10.61 23.55 -1.97
CA GLY A 150 9.86 24.23 -3.02
C GLY A 150 8.48 23.61 -3.25
N LYS A 151 8.19 23.22 -4.49
CA LYS A 151 6.95 22.50 -4.86
C LYS A 151 7.04 20.99 -4.73
N THR A 152 8.22 20.43 -4.45
CA THR A 152 8.47 18.98 -4.33
C THR A 152 8.31 18.56 -2.88
N ALA A 153 7.61 17.46 -2.66
CA ALA A 153 7.48 16.83 -1.35
C ALA A 153 8.16 15.45 -1.39
N PHE A 154 8.88 15.12 -0.33
CA PHE A 154 9.54 13.83 -0.13
C PHE A 154 8.87 13.13 1.04
N TYR A 155 8.64 11.84 0.89
CA TYR A 155 8.13 10.97 1.93
C TYR A 155 9.21 9.95 2.28
N ILE A 156 9.52 9.84 3.56
CA ILE A 156 10.48 8.87 4.08
C ILE A 156 9.76 8.05 5.15
N SER A 157 9.59 6.75 4.90
CA SER A 157 9.15 5.79 5.92
C SER A 157 10.38 5.18 6.60
N ASN A 158 10.25 4.82 7.86
CA ASN A 158 11.26 4.04 8.57
C ASN A 158 11.22 2.59 8.12
#